data_c9210ae9d29826e27011670b9ae28d7c
#
_entry.id   c9210ae9d29826e27011670b9ae28d7c
#
_cell.length_a   1.000
_cell.length_b   1.000
_cell.length_c   1.000
_cell.angle_alpha   90.00
_cell.angle_beta   90.00
_cell.angle_gamma   90.00
#
_symmetry.space_group_name_H-M   'P 1'
#
loop_
_entity.id
_entity.type
_entity.pdbx_description
1 polymer ?
#
loop_
_entity_poly.entity_id
_entity_poly.type
_entity_poly.pdbx_seq_one_letter_code
_entity_poly.pdbx_strand_id
1 'polypeptide(L)'
;VGGVLLCALITLILGQNIGIIVLCIFWVFLQFAYAMLSVPLTSAISERVPDKFRPRIERWHGIGVMLGQALGVCMGALGVMFNSFAPFSYTAVLFAVSGIATVLILPKEPSSAEQPNQLFDRSQVLDQLRPPAHAPEFSRVFAARTCMMAGVGLTGVFLWYLVRFWVYGK
;
A
#
# COMPACT_ATOMS: atom_id res chain seq x y z
N VAL A 1 12.82 5.86 3.29
CA VAL A 1 13.38 4.89 4.25
C VAL A 1 12.48 4.77 5.48
N GLY A 2 12.09 5.88 6.14
CA GLY A 2 11.28 5.85 7.35
C GLY A 2 9.96 5.09 7.22
N GLY A 3 9.21 5.30 6.13
CA GLY A 3 7.95 4.60 5.88
C GLY A 3 8.09 3.09 5.74
N VAL A 4 9.19 2.62 5.14
CA VAL A 4 9.48 1.18 5.00
C VAL A 4 9.76 0.54 6.36
N LEU A 5 10.62 1.19 7.17
CA LEU A 5 10.93 0.72 8.51
C LEU A 5 9.68 0.69 9.39
N LEU A 6 8.83 1.70 9.26
CA LEU A 6 7.55 1.76 9.96
C LEU A 6 6.62 0.62 9.55
N CYS A 7 6.48 0.34 8.24
CA CYS A 7 5.70 -0.80 7.75
C CYS A 7 6.25 -2.13 8.28
N ALA A 8 7.55 -2.33 8.23
CA ALA A 8 8.19 -3.55 8.72
C ALA A 8 7.94 -3.75 10.22
N LEU A 9 8.10 -2.70 11.01
CA LEU A 9 7.91 -2.73 12.46
C LEU A 9 6.45 -3.00 12.83
N ILE A 10 5.49 -2.31 12.20
CA ILE A 10 4.06 -2.54 12.43
C ILE A 10 3.68 -3.96 12.05
N THR A 11 4.21 -4.49 10.94
CA THR A 11 3.93 -5.86 10.51
C THR A 11 4.44 -6.90 11.51
N LEU A 12 5.61 -6.67 12.11
CA LEU A 12 6.13 -7.55 13.18
C LEU A 12 5.25 -7.51 14.44
N ILE A 13 4.73 -6.33 14.80
CA ILE A 13 3.79 -6.19 15.93
C ILE A 13 2.50 -6.95 15.65
N LEU A 14 1.96 -6.84 14.43
CA LEU A 14 0.74 -7.56 14.02
C LEU A 14 0.88 -9.08 14.11
N GLY A 15 2.10 -9.60 13.97
CA GLY A 15 2.39 -11.03 14.13
C GLY A 15 2.34 -11.53 15.57
N GLN A 16 2.33 -10.64 16.56
CA GLN A 16 2.20 -11.02 17.97
C GLN A 16 0.73 -11.38 18.28
N ASN A 17 0.53 -12.24 19.29
CA ASN A 17 -0.81 -12.58 19.77
C ASN A 17 -1.43 -11.41 20.54
N ILE A 18 -1.85 -10.38 19.81
CA ILE A 18 -2.50 -9.18 20.33
C ILE A 18 -4.02 -9.29 20.23
N GLY A 19 -4.72 -8.64 21.14
CA GLY A 19 -6.19 -8.63 21.11
C GLY A 19 -6.72 -7.96 19.81
N ILE A 20 -7.91 -8.38 19.38
CA ILE A 20 -8.51 -7.97 18.10
C ILE A 20 -8.62 -6.44 17.92
N ILE A 21 -8.91 -5.71 19.00
CA ILE A 21 -9.00 -4.24 18.96
C ILE A 21 -7.64 -3.62 18.60
N VAL A 22 -6.58 -4.09 19.25
CA VAL A 22 -5.21 -3.62 19.02
C VAL A 22 -4.77 -3.97 17.59
N LEU A 23 -5.13 -5.18 17.12
CA LEU A 23 -4.87 -5.61 15.76
C LEU A 23 -5.54 -4.68 14.74
N CYS A 24 -6.81 -4.32 14.92
CA CYS A 24 -7.50 -3.39 14.03
C CYS A 24 -6.83 -2.00 14.00
N ILE A 25 -6.41 -1.50 15.16
CA ILE A 25 -5.71 -0.20 15.25
C ILE A 25 -4.39 -0.25 14.48
N PHE A 26 -3.55 -1.26 14.72
CA PHE A 26 -2.28 -1.40 14.02
C PHE A 26 -2.45 -1.66 12.53
N TRP A 27 -3.53 -2.34 12.11
CA TRP A 27 -3.87 -2.50 10.72
C TRP A 27 -4.14 -1.16 10.02
N VAL A 28 -4.89 -0.26 10.67
CA VAL A 28 -5.11 1.09 10.15
C VAL A 28 -3.80 1.87 10.03
N PHE A 29 -2.94 1.79 11.04
CA PHE A 29 -1.60 2.41 11.00
C PHE A 29 -0.74 1.85 9.87
N LEU A 30 -0.80 0.55 9.61
CA LEU A 30 -0.10 -0.09 8.49
C LEU A 30 -0.56 0.48 7.15
N GLN A 31 -1.87 0.69 6.96
CA GLN A 31 -2.42 1.30 5.75
C GLN A 31 -1.91 2.73 5.55
N PHE A 32 -1.84 3.51 6.62
CA PHE A 32 -1.23 4.84 6.58
C PHE A 32 0.25 4.81 6.19
N ALA A 33 1.02 3.95 6.82
CA ALA A 33 2.43 3.79 6.52
C ALA A 33 2.66 3.32 5.07
N TYR A 34 1.81 2.42 4.57
CA TYR A 34 1.82 1.98 3.17
C TYR A 34 1.46 3.12 2.20
N ALA A 35 0.47 3.94 2.52
CA ALA A 35 0.11 5.10 1.72
C ALA A 35 1.28 6.10 1.62
N MET A 36 2.00 6.34 2.71
CA MET A 36 3.21 7.20 2.72
C MET A 36 4.33 6.68 1.82
N LEU A 37 4.32 5.38 1.50
CA LEU A 37 5.27 4.76 0.57
C LEU A 37 4.77 4.79 -0.88
N SER A 38 3.52 4.42 -1.09
CA SER A 38 2.94 4.25 -2.42
C SER A 38 2.72 5.57 -3.14
N VAL A 39 2.32 6.62 -2.43
CA VAL A 39 2.03 7.93 -3.03
C VAL A 39 3.28 8.56 -3.67
N PRO A 40 4.42 8.71 -3.00
CA PRO A 40 5.63 9.26 -3.63
C PRO A 40 6.15 8.40 -4.79
N LEU A 41 6.01 7.07 -4.71
CA LEU A 41 6.41 6.18 -5.80
C LEU A 41 5.56 6.41 -7.06
N THR A 42 4.27 6.54 -6.89
CA THR A 42 3.33 6.80 -8.00
C THR A 42 3.55 8.19 -8.59
N SER A 43 3.78 9.20 -7.74
CA SER A 43 4.09 10.58 -8.16
C SER A 43 5.41 10.64 -8.94
N ALA A 44 6.45 9.93 -8.48
CA ALA A 44 7.72 9.86 -9.20
C ALA A 44 7.58 9.27 -10.61
N ILE A 45 6.69 8.29 -10.81
CA ILE A 45 6.40 7.76 -12.14
C ILE A 45 5.75 8.84 -13.02
N SER A 46 4.82 9.62 -12.49
CA SER A 46 4.11 10.66 -13.27
C SER A 46 4.99 11.86 -13.60
N GLU A 47 5.94 12.21 -12.72
CA GLU A 47 6.81 13.39 -12.90
C GLU A 47 8.05 13.12 -13.75
N ARG A 48 8.64 11.92 -13.62
CA ARG A 48 9.94 11.61 -14.25
C ARG A 48 9.84 10.92 -15.59
N VAL A 49 8.66 10.35 -15.89
CA VAL A 49 8.45 9.58 -17.11
C VAL A 49 7.82 10.47 -18.18
N PRO A 50 8.46 10.64 -19.36
CA PRO A 50 7.85 11.34 -20.48
C PRO A 50 6.52 10.69 -20.86
N ASP A 51 5.53 11.52 -21.24
CA ASP A 51 4.15 11.09 -21.53
C ASP A 51 4.08 9.92 -22.50
N LYS A 52 5.00 9.87 -23.47
CA LYS A 52 5.09 8.80 -24.47
C LYS A 52 5.28 7.39 -23.84
N PHE A 53 6.01 7.30 -22.72
CA PHE A 53 6.32 6.02 -22.07
C PHE A 53 5.45 5.72 -20.87
N ARG A 54 4.69 6.71 -20.36
CA ARG A 54 3.84 6.59 -19.18
C ARG A 54 2.87 5.39 -19.25
N PRO A 55 2.10 5.16 -20.34
CA PRO A 55 1.17 4.04 -20.41
C PRO A 55 1.85 2.67 -20.33
N ARG A 56 3.10 2.59 -20.83
CA ARG A 56 3.87 1.34 -20.77
C ARG A 56 4.35 1.06 -19.35
N ILE A 57 4.82 2.07 -18.65
CA ILE A 57 5.33 1.93 -17.27
C ILE A 57 4.17 1.65 -16.31
N GLU A 58 3.04 2.34 -16.45
CA GLU A 58 1.83 2.07 -15.65
C GLU A 58 1.34 0.64 -15.82
N ARG A 59 1.39 0.10 -17.04
CA ARG A 59 1.06 -1.31 -17.30
C ARG A 59 1.98 -2.26 -16.55
N TRP A 60 3.30 -2.04 -16.61
CA TRP A 60 4.27 -2.86 -15.90
C TRP A 60 4.13 -2.72 -14.38
N HIS A 61 3.85 -1.52 -13.89
CA HIS A 61 3.54 -1.29 -12.48
C HIS A 61 2.30 -2.07 -12.06
N GLY A 62 1.22 -2.04 -12.85
CA GLY A 62 0.02 -2.82 -12.57
C GLY A 62 0.27 -4.33 -12.54
N ILE A 63 1.06 -4.85 -13.50
CA ILE A 63 1.49 -6.27 -13.48
C ILE A 63 2.29 -6.58 -12.22
N GLY A 64 3.22 -5.71 -11.83
CA GLY A 64 4.01 -5.88 -10.61
C GLY A 64 3.15 -5.94 -9.35
N VAL A 65 2.14 -5.07 -9.24
CA VAL A 65 1.19 -5.08 -8.12
C VAL A 65 0.41 -6.39 -8.08
N MET A 66 -0.12 -6.88 -9.22
CA MET A 66 -0.88 -8.13 -9.28
C MET A 66 0.00 -9.34 -8.93
N LEU A 67 1.21 -9.41 -9.45
CA LEU A 67 2.16 -10.47 -9.12
C LEU A 67 2.55 -10.43 -7.63
N GLY A 68 2.79 -9.25 -7.08
CA GLY A 68 3.09 -9.07 -5.67
C GLY A 68 1.96 -9.55 -4.77
N GLN A 69 0.71 -9.22 -5.12
CA GLN A 69 -0.47 -9.70 -4.40
C GLN A 69 -0.62 -11.22 -4.46
N ALA A 70 -0.48 -11.81 -5.65
CA ALA A 70 -0.56 -13.27 -5.82
C ALA A 70 0.52 -14.00 -5.01
N LEU A 71 1.77 -13.54 -5.11
CA LEU A 71 2.88 -14.10 -4.34
C LEU A 71 2.67 -13.92 -2.83
N GLY A 72 2.18 -12.75 -2.40
CA GLY A 72 1.87 -12.48 -1.00
C GLY A 72 0.82 -13.44 -0.43
N VAL A 73 -0.25 -13.69 -1.18
CA VAL A 73 -1.28 -14.67 -0.78
C VAL A 73 -0.70 -16.08 -0.69
N CYS A 74 0.07 -16.51 -1.68
CA CYS A 74 0.70 -17.84 -1.67
C CYS A 74 1.67 -18.00 -0.47
N MET A 75 2.53 -17.00 -0.25
CA MET A 75 3.48 -17.02 0.87
C MET A 75 2.77 -16.95 2.22
N GLY A 76 1.70 -16.16 2.31
CA GLY A 76 0.86 -16.11 3.51
C GLY A 76 0.21 -17.45 3.83
N ALA A 77 -0.37 -18.11 2.83
CA ALA A 77 -0.98 -19.44 3.00
C ALA A 77 0.03 -20.49 3.44
N LEU A 78 1.21 -20.54 2.79
CA LEU A 78 2.29 -21.44 3.18
C LEU A 78 2.79 -21.13 4.60
N GLY A 79 2.95 -19.86 4.94
CA GLY A 79 3.44 -19.45 6.25
C GLY A 79 2.52 -19.91 7.39
N VAL A 80 1.21 -19.82 7.20
CA VAL A 80 0.21 -20.29 8.19
C VAL A 80 0.34 -21.81 8.45
N MET A 81 0.74 -22.60 7.46
CA MET A 81 0.93 -24.04 7.63
C MET A 81 2.11 -24.37 8.57
N PHE A 82 3.11 -23.50 8.66
CA PHE A 82 4.29 -23.74 9.51
C PHE A 82 4.16 -23.09 10.88
N ASN A 83 3.77 -21.82 10.91
CA ASN A 83 3.58 -21.06 12.16
C ASN A 83 2.78 -19.79 11.87
N SER A 84 1.85 -19.44 12.75
CA SER A 84 1.04 -18.22 12.62
C SER A 84 1.85 -16.92 12.57
N PHE A 85 3.03 -16.87 13.17
CA PHE A 85 3.95 -15.71 13.14
C PHE A 85 4.77 -15.62 11.84
N ALA A 86 5.01 -16.73 11.17
CA ALA A 86 5.88 -16.79 10.00
C ALA A 86 5.46 -15.83 8.85
N PRO A 87 4.17 -15.71 8.46
CA PRO A 87 3.76 -14.80 7.40
C PRO A 87 4.13 -13.34 7.69
N PHE A 88 3.98 -12.90 8.93
CA PHE A 88 4.27 -11.53 9.33
C PHE A 88 5.77 -11.22 9.30
N SER A 89 6.61 -12.17 9.75
CA SER A 89 8.05 -12.01 9.71
C SER A 89 8.58 -11.98 8.27
N TYR A 90 8.09 -12.83 7.38
CA TYR A 90 8.45 -12.80 5.94
C TYR A 90 8.03 -11.49 5.29
N THR A 91 6.83 -11.00 5.57
CA THR A 91 6.35 -9.73 5.05
C THR A 91 7.20 -8.56 5.55
N ALA A 92 7.59 -8.55 6.82
CA ALA A 92 8.48 -7.53 7.37
C ALA A 92 9.86 -7.53 6.69
N VAL A 93 10.44 -8.71 6.45
CA VAL A 93 11.71 -8.86 5.71
C VAL A 93 11.55 -8.36 4.27
N LEU A 94 10.45 -8.71 3.58
CA LEU A 94 10.18 -8.21 2.23
C LEU A 94 10.06 -6.69 2.17
N PHE A 95 9.40 -6.06 3.16
CA PHE A 95 9.38 -4.61 3.26
C PHE A 95 10.79 -4.04 3.43
N ALA A 96 11.59 -4.59 4.32
CA ALA A 96 12.96 -4.12 4.55
C ALA A 96 13.82 -4.25 3.28
N VAL A 97 13.78 -5.41 2.62
CA VAL A 97 14.54 -5.68 1.39
C VAL A 97 14.08 -4.75 0.26
N SER A 98 12.76 -4.58 0.07
CA SER A 98 12.24 -3.67 -0.96
C SER A 98 12.63 -2.23 -0.70
N GLY A 99 12.65 -1.80 0.55
CA GLY A 99 13.08 -0.46 0.94
C GLY A 99 14.56 -0.23 0.67
N ILE A 100 15.42 -1.18 1.01
CA ILE A 100 16.86 -1.12 0.71
C ILE A 100 17.07 -1.08 -0.80
N ALA A 101 16.40 -1.96 -1.54
CA ALA A 101 16.49 -2.00 -3.00
C ALA A 101 16.05 -0.66 -3.62
N THR A 102 14.97 -0.06 -3.12
CA THR A 102 14.50 1.24 -3.58
C THR A 102 15.56 2.34 -3.37
N VAL A 103 16.20 2.36 -2.20
CA VAL A 103 17.26 3.35 -1.89
C VAL A 103 18.50 3.16 -2.78
N LEU A 104 18.84 1.92 -3.11
CA LEU A 104 20.00 1.61 -3.94
C LEU A 104 19.78 1.90 -5.42
N ILE A 105 18.56 1.68 -5.90
CA ILE A 105 18.20 1.77 -7.33
C ILE A 105 17.77 3.18 -7.71
N LEU A 106 17.06 3.90 -6.83
CA LEU A 106 16.63 5.26 -7.16
C LEU A 106 17.82 6.22 -7.15
N PRO A 107 17.98 7.03 -8.21
CA PRO A 107 18.97 8.08 -8.23
C PRO A 107 18.69 9.09 -7.10
N LYS A 108 19.77 9.59 -6.49
CA LYS A 108 19.66 10.61 -5.43
C LYS A 108 18.90 11.82 -5.96
N GLU A 109 17.86 12.19 -5.27
CA GLU A 109 17.13 13.41 -5.56
C GLU A 109 17.98 14.64 -5.19
N PRO A 110 17.91 15.72 -5.99
CA PRO A 110 18.45 17.00 -5.56
C PRO A 110 17.82 17.38 -4.23
N SER A 111 18.63 17.89 -3.32
CA SER A 111 18.16 18.23 -1.97
C SER A 111 17.01 19.24 -2.05
N SER A 112 15.89 18.94 -1.37
CA SER A 112 14.79 19.91 -1.23
C SER A 112 15.20 21.21 -0.52
N ALA A 113 16.42 21.27 0.03
CA ALA A 113 16.98 22.47 0.65
C ALA A 113 17.24 23.61 -0.37
N GLU A 114 17.31 23.30 -1.65
CA GLU A 114 17.44 24.29 -2.73
C GLU A 114 16.09 24.83 -3.23
N GLN A 115 14.98 24.19 -2.85
CA GLN A 115 13.66 24.74 -3.15
C GLN A 115 13.34 25.85 -2.15
N PRO A 116 12.81 27.00 -2.63
CA PRO A 116 12.43 28.09 -1.74
C PRO A 116 11.49 27.50 -0.68
N ASN A 117 11.81 27.75 0.60
CA ASN A 117 11.03 27.32 1.74
C ASN A 117 9.58 27.77 1.54
N GLN A 118 8.76 26.93 0.93
CA GLN A 118 7.32 27.08 1.03
C GLN A 118 7.00 26.72 2.47
N LEU A 119 6.90 27.76 3.30
CA LEU A 119 6.41 27.66 4.67
C LEU A 119 5.16 26.78 4.61
N PHE A 120 5.15 25.73 5.41
CA PHE A 120 4.05 24.77 5.51
C PHE A 120 2.78 25.54 5.94
N ASP A 121 2.08 26.07 4.95
CA ASP A 121 0.84 26.78 5.18
C ASP A 121 -0.28 25.77 5.36
N ARG A 122 -0.81 25.70 6.59
CA ARG A 122 -1.93 24.80 6.91
C ARG A 122 -3.15 25.06 6.03
N SER A 123 -3.34 26.28 5.55
CA SER A 123 -4.44 26.61 4.65
C SER A 123 -4.28 25.92 3.30
N GLN A 124 -3.08 25.87 2.73
CA GLN A 124 -2.79 25.20 1.48
C GLN A 124 -2.98 23.68 1.57
N VAL A 125 -2.60 23.07 2.70
CA VAL A 125 -2.82 21.63 2.91
C VAL A 125 -4.31 21.32 3.02
N LEU A 126 -5.07 22.13 3.73
CA LEU A 126 -6.53 21.98 3.84
C LEU A 126 -7.23 22.18 2.49
N ASP A 127 -6.76 23.12 1.68
CA ASP A 127 -7.30 23.33 0.34
C ASP A 127 -6.95 22.19 -0.62
N GLN A 128 -5.77 21.58 -0.49
CA GLN A 128 -5.42 20.36 -1.26
C GLN A 128 -6.22 19.14 -0.83
N LEU A 129 -6.63 19.05 0.43
CA LEU A 129 -7.48 17.97 0.95
C LEU A 129 -8.96 18.14 0.59
N ARG A 130 -9.39 19.36 0.21
CA ARG A 130 -10.74 19.57 -0.26
C ARG A 130 -10.92 18.97 -1.66
N PRO A 131 -11.94 18.12 -1.85
CA PRO A 131 -12.27 17.66 -3.18
C PRO A 131 -12.58 18.87 -4.08
N PRO A 132 -12.14 18.87 -5.35
CA PRO A 132 -12.39 20.00 -6.26
C PRO A 132 -13.90 20.20 -6.42
N ALA A 133 -14.42 21.30 -5.83
CA ALA A 133 -15.85 21.60 -5.76
C ALA A 133 -16.53 21.77 -7.14
N HIS A 134 -15.72 22.02 -8.17
CA HIS A 134 -16.19 22.30 -9.52
C HIS A 134 -15.95 21.16 -10.54
N ALA A 135 -15.54 19.97 -10.07
CA ALA A 135 -15.30 18.82 -10.94
C ALA A 135 -16.26 17.66 -10.58
N PRO A 136 -17.52 17.68 -11.07
CA PRO A 136 -18.48 16.61 -10.79
C PRO A 136 -18.00 15.25 -11.31
N GLU A 137 -17.16 15.26 -12.34
CA GLU A 137 -16.52 14.05 -12.87
C GLU A 137 -15.59 13.38 -11.87
N PHE A 138 -14.87 14.18 -11.07
CA PHE A 138 -14.00 13.65 -10.02
C PHE A 138 -14.80 12.85 -8.98
N SER A 139 -15.91 13.39 -8.50
CA SER A 139 -16.74 12.70 -7.52
C SER A 139 -17.33 11.39 -8.05
N ARG A 140 -17.71 11.35 -9.34
CA ARG A 140 -18.21 10.13 -10.00
C ARG A 140 -17.12 9.07 -10.11
N VAL A 141 -15.93 9.45 -10.58
CA VAL A 141 -14.77 8.54 -10.69
C VAL A 141 -14.34 8.05 -9.31
N PHE A 142 -14.30 8.94 -8.32
CA PHE A 142 -13.96 8.60 -6.94
C PHE A 142 -14.98 7.60 -6.35
N ALA A 143 -16.28 7.85 -6.49
CA ALA A 143 -17.32 6.96 -6.02
C ALA A 143 -17.25 5.59 -6.73
N ALA A 144 -17.09 5.57 -8.06
CA ALA A 144 -16.96 4.34 -8.83
C ALA A 144 -15.74 3.52 -8.36
N ARG A 145 -14.60 4.17 -8.17
CA ARG A 145 -13.38 3.49 -7.68
C ARG A 145 -13.55 2.97 -6.26
N THR A 146 -14.19 3.73 -5.38
CA THR A 146 -14.47 3.32 -4.00
C THR A 146 -15.41 2.10 -3.97
N CYS A 147 -16.49 2.12 -4.75
CA CYS A 147 -17.40 0.98 -4.88
C CYS A 147 -16.70 -0.26 -5.45
N MET A 148 -15.86 -0.09 -6.46
CA MET A 148 -15.09 -1.19 -7.05
C MET A 148 -14.12 -1.80 -6.02
N MET A 149 -13.38 -0.98 -5.28
CA MET A 149 -12.45 -1.45 -4.26
C MET A 149 -13.18 -2.12 -3.09
N ALA A 150 -14.33 -1.58 -2.67
CA ALA A 150 -15.19 -2.23 -1.66
C ALA A 150 -15.68 -3.59 -2.15
N GLY A 151 -16.10 -3.72 -3.41
CA GLY A 151 -16.51 -4.99 -4.01
C GLY A 151 -15.38 -6.02 -4.01
N VAL A 152 -14.18 -5.63 -4.42
CA VAL A 152 -12.99 -6.49 -4.39
C VAL A 152 -12.66 -6.93 -2.96
N GLY A 153 -12.71 -6.01 -2.00
CA GLY A 153 -12.48 -6.30 -0.59
C GLY A 153 -13.49 -7.31 -0.02
N LEU A 154 -14.78 -7.08 -0.29
CA LEU A 154 -15.86 -8.00 0.11
C LEU A 154 -15.68 -9.39 -0.49
N THR A 155 -15.37 -9.45 -1.80
CA THR A 155 -15.14 -10.73 -2.48
C THR A 155 -13.98 -11.50 -1.84
N GLY A 156 -12.90 -10.82 -1.48
CA GLY A 156 -11.75 -11.44 -0.81
C GLY A 156 -12.10 -12.06 0.54
N VAL A 157 -12.90 -11.36 1.37
CA VAL A 157 -13.38 -11.85 2.65
C VAL A 157 -14.35 -13.04 2.46
N PHE A 158 -15.28 -12.92 1.52
CA PHE A 158 -16.24 -14.00 1.21
C PHE A 158 -15.55 -15.25 0.68
N LEU A 159 -14.52 -15.11 -0.15
CA LEU A 159 -13.76 -16.25 -0.68
C LEU A 159 -13.13 -17.05 0.46
N TRP A 160 -12.58 -16.38 1.48
CA TRP A 160 -12.04 -17.04 2.66
C TRP A 160 -13.11 -17.83 3.43
N TYR A 161 -14.29 -17.22 3.65
CA TYR A 161 -15.42 -17.89 4.28
C TYR A 161 -15.88 -19.12 3.47
N LEU A 162 -15.97 -18.97 2.16
CA LEU A 162 -16.40 -20.03 1.25
C LEU A 162 -15.44 -21.22 1.30
N VAL A 163 -14.15 -20.98 1.25
CA VAL A 163 -13.12 -22.03 1.37
C VAL A 163 -13.20 -22.71 2.72
N ARG A 164 -13.30 -21.97 3.81
CA ARG A 164 -13.31 -22.52 5.17
C ARG A 164 -14.56 -23.36 5.46
N PHE A 165 -15.73 -22.88 5.07
CA PHE A 165 -16.99 -23.54 5.41
C PHE A 165 -17.47 -24.53 4.36
N TRP A 166 -17.11 -24.34 3.09
CA TRP A 166 -17.53 -25.23 2.01
C TRP A 166 -16.56 -26.39 1.77
N VAL A 167 -15.28 -26.13 1.88
CA VAL A 167 -14.25 -27.17 1.62
C VAL A 167 -13.88 -27.93 2.88
N TYR A 168 -13.80 -27.26 4.04
CA TYR A 168 -13.41 -27.86 5.32
C TYR A 168 -14.57 -28.12 6.28
N GLY A 169 -15.76 -27.65 5.97
CA GLY A 169 -16.98 -27.80 6.82
C GLY A 169 -17.75 -29.12 6.64
N LYS A 170 -17.13 -30.11 5.98
CA LYS A 170 -17.70 -31.48 5.90
C LYS A 170 -16.93 -32.43 6.76
#